data_a97b84cdb23045ae2571b0ce6d07d94a
#
_entry.id   a97b84cdb23045ae2571b0ce6d07d94a
#
_cell.length_a   1.000
_cell.length_b   1.000
_cell.length_c   1.000
_cell.angle_alpha   90.00
_cell.angle_beta   90.00
_cell.angle_gamma   90.00
#
_symmetry.space_group_name_H-M   'P 1'
#
loop_
_entity.id
_entity.type
_entity.pdbx_description
1 polymer ?
#
loop_
_entity_poly.entity_id
_entity_poly.type
_entity_poly.pdbx_seq_one_letter_code
_entity_poly.pdbx_strand_id
1 'polypeptide(L)'
;MITFAPFPETVLRQHQRLHWLPLLLLTIAAVASTTNAPGWARMWLIAIALFASFKWWTWRKVVARDLRARGETAVASTADAAFTNEPVARRSTATSARSFAYLFLWPGMNARAFLAKDGAQSRVARATCCPGARSAQEATPKALAWLWALTKTLLGATFLWCIARLAGHGLLAGWIGMIGFIFMLHFGLFALLSLFWQSRGIDAAPLMKCPIAANSLHDFWGRRWNAGFRDIVFTLFFFPLARRFGTRAAALATFVLSGLIHELVITVPAGGGYGLPTLYFALQGLGLMIERTRHRAACSLTRGWPGRVFAIAVVTMPIAALFPPVFVTRVMIPFFQLIHAL
;
A
#
# COMPACT_ATOMS: atom_id res chain seq x y z
N MET A 1 -50.90 0.58 3.73
CA MET A 1 -49.89 0.63 2.65
C MET A 1 -49.02 1.85 2.93
N ILE A 2 -47.90 1.67 3.64
CA ILE A 2 -46.98 2.77 4.01
C ILE A 2 -45.88 2.76 2.95
N THR A 3 -45.99 3.68 2.00
CA THR A 3 -44.92 3.92 1.00
C THR A 3 -43.79 4.68 1.68
N PHE A 4 -42.67 3.97 1.94
CA PHE A 4 -41.44 4.64 2.30
C PHE A 4 -40.91 5.42 1.09
N ALA A 5 -40.86 6.74 1.20
CA ALA A 5 -40.25 7.59 0.20
C ALA A 5 -38.74 7.23 0.08
N PRO A 6 -38.20 7.12 -1.15
CA PRO A 6 -36.79 6.87 -1.32
C PRO A 6 -35.96 8.02 -0.72
N PHE A 7 -34.93 7.69 0.05
CA PHE A 7 -34.00 8.68 0.59
C PHE A 7 -33.50 9.59 -0.54
N PRO A 8 -33.51 10.92 -0.37
CA PRO A 8 -33.07 11.84 -1.42
C PRO A 8 -31.62 11.56 -1.81
N GLU A 9 -31.35 11.42 -3.10
CA GLU A 9 -30.01 11.17 -3.65
C GLU A 9 -28.93 12.19 -3.19
N THR A 10 -29.37 13.40 -2.82
CA THR A 10 -28.54 14.46 -2.26
C THR A 10 -27.90 14.08 -0.93
N VAL A 11 -28.62 13.39 -0.03
CA VAL A 11 -28.09 12.91 1.26
C VAL A 11 -27.06 11.79 1.04
N LEU A 12 -27.29 10.91 0.07
CA LEU A 12 -26.36 9.85 -0.28
C LEU A 12 -25.05 10.39 -0.91
N ARG A 13 -25.12 11.45 -1.71
CA ARG A 13 -23.94 12.13 -2.29
C ARG A 13 -23.17 12.92 -1.25
N GLN A 14 -23.82 13.51 -0.26
CA GLN A 14 -23.17 14.27 0.81
C GLN A 14 -22.41 13.35 1.77
N HIS A 15 -22.96 12.17 2.11
CA HIS A 15 -22.22 11.14 2.86
C HIS A 15 -21.00 10.58 2.12
N GLN A 16 -20.99 10.60 0.80
CA GLN A 16 -19.82 10.16 0.02
C GLN A 16 -18.67 11.19 0.02
N ARG A 17 -18.95 12.47 0.26
CA ARG A 17 -17.94 13.54 0.27
C ARG A 17 -17.16 13.64 1.59
N LEU A 18 -17.69 13.12 2.70
CA LEU A 18 -17.10 13.25 4.04
C LEU A 18 -16.29 12.02 4.50
N HIS A 19 -16.09 11.03 3.64
CA HIS A 19 -15.37 9.80 4.02
C HIS A 19 -13.87 9.98 4.26
N TRP A 20 -13.29 11.08 3.83
CA TRP A 20 -11.88 11.43 4.08
C TRP A 20 -11.70 12.21 5.40
N LEU A 21 -12.77 12.74 5.98
CA LEU A 21 -12.70 13.54 7.21
C LEU A 21 -12.09 12.78 8.40
N PRO A 22 -12.46 11.53 8.69
CA PRO A 22 -11.81 10.75 9.75
C PRO A 22 -10.31 10.56 9.51
N LEU A 23 -9.89 10.41 8.27
CA LEU A 23 -8.49 10.32 7.85
C LEU A 23 -7.72 11.58 8.26
N LEU A 24 -8.27 12.74 7.89
CA LEU A 24 -7.65 14.03 8.19
C LEU A 24 -7.62 14.28 9.70
N LEU A 25 -8.74 14.10 10.38
CA LEU A 25 -8.87 14.33 11.82
C LEU A 25 -7.94 13.44 12.63
N LEU A 26 -7.86 12.13 12.32
CA LEU A 26 -6.99 11.21 13.01
C LEU A 26 -5.51 11.56 12.80
N THR A 27 -5.14 11.97 11.59
CA THR A 27 -3.77 12.39 11.28
C THR A 27 -3.42 13.68 11.99
N ILE A 28 -4.31 14.69 11.99
CA ILE A 28 -4.12 15.94 12.71
C ILE A 28 -4.00 15.68 14.21
N ALA A 29 -4.88 14.85 14.78
CA ALA A 29 -4.84 14.49 16.18
C ALA A 29 -3.52 13.78 16.54
N ALA A 30 -3.05 12.86 15.69
CA ALA A 30 -1.77 12.17 15.89
C ALA A 30 -0.57 13.14 15.85
N VAL A 31 -0.57 14.09 14.93
CA VAL A 31 0.49 15.13 14.86
C VAL A 31 0.44 16.03 16.09
N ALA A 32 -0.74 16.52 16.48
CA ALA A 32 -0.92 17.44 17.59
C ALA A 32 -0.62 16.79 18.95
N SER A 33 -1.04 15.54 19.18
CA SER A 33 -0.86 14.84 20.46
C SER A 33 0.59 14.41 20.72
N THR A 34 1.47 14.44 19.72
CA THR A 34 2.82 13.88 19.81
C THR A 34 3.94 14.91 19.82
N THR A 35 3.63 16.19 20.03
CA THR A 35 4.64 17.28 19.98
C THR A 35 5.81 17.06 20.93
N ASN A 36 5.58 16.49 22.11
CA ASN A 36 6.60 16.19 23.12
C ASN A 36 7.15 14.77 23.06
N ALA A 37 6.68 13.93 22.14
CA ALA A 37 7.14 12.56 22.02
C ALA A 37 8.47 12.49 21.22
N PRO A 38 9.31 11.47 21.48
CA PRO A 38 10.52 11.26 20.67
C PRO A 38 10.16 11.03 19.19
N GLY A 39 11.07 11.44 18.30
CA GLY A 39 10.83 11.44 16.84
C GLY A 39 10.36 10.11 16.29
N TRP A 40 10.92 8.99 16.76
CA TRP A 40 10.50 7.66 16.34
C TRP A 40 9.04 7.32 16.75
N ALA A 41 8.61 7.73 17.94
CA ALA A 41 7.24 7.49 18.39
C ALA A 41 6.25 8.33 17.58
N ARG A 42 6.59 9.60 17.28
CA ARG A 42 5.82 10.48 16.38
C ARG A 42 5.68 9.87 15.00
N MET A 43 6.77 9.38 14.42
CA MET A 43 6.76 8.71 13.12
C MET A 43 5.78 7.53 13.10
N TRP A 44 5.87 6.64 14.08
CA TRP A 44 4.98 5.47 14.13
C TRP A 44 3.52 5.83 14.34
N LEU A 45 3.22 6.78 15.23
CA LEU A 45 1.84 7.20 15.47
C LEU A 45 1.21 7.85 14.23
N ILE A 46 1.93 8.70 13.53
CA ILE A 46 1.46 9.31 12.28
C ILE A 46 1.29 8.24 11.19
N ALA A 47 2.26 7.34 11.04
CA ALA A 47 2.19 6.26 10.05
C ALA A 47 1.01 5.32 10.32
N ILE A 48 0.79 4.92 11.58
CA ILE A 48 -0.33 4.07 11.98
C ILE A 48 -1.67 4.79 11.77
N ALA A 49 -1.78 6.08 12.12
CA ALA A 49 -2.98 6.87 11.92
C ALA A 49 -3.36 6.96 10.42
N LEU A 50 -2.40 7.25 9.56
CA LEU A 50 -2.58 7.26 8.10
C LEU A 50 -2.97 5.88 7.58
N PHE A 51 -2.26 4.85 8.00
CA PHE A 51 -2.52 3.47 7.59
C PHE A 51 -3.92 3.01 8.02
N ALA A 52 -4.29 3.21 9.29
CA ALA A 52 -5.61 2.85 9.82
C ALA A 52 -6.74 3.57 9.08
N SER A 53 -6.53 4.84 8.76
CA SER A 53 -7.47 5.65 8.01
C SER A 53 -7.69 5.12 6.59
N PHE A 54 -6.62 4.77 5.86
CA PHE A 54 -6.73 4.16 4.53
C PHE A 54 -7.39 2.77 4.59
N LYS A 55 -7.06 1.99 5.62
CA LYS A 55 -7.68 0.68 5.87
C LYS A 55 -9.19 0.80 6.08
N TRP A 56 -9.58 1.69 6.99
CA TRP A 56 -10.99 1.98 7.27
C TRP A 56 -11.75 2.40 6.02
N TRP A 57 -11.17 3.31 5.22
CA TRP A 57 -11.79 3.78 4.01
C TRP A 57 -12.02 2.66 2.98
N THR A 58 -11.01 1.82 2.73
CA THR A 58 -11.12 0.70 1.78
C THR A 58 -12.10 -0.36 2.24
N TRP A 59 -12.14 -0.66 3.53
CA TRP A 59 -13.08 -1.57 4.15
C TRP A 59 -14.52 -1.07 4.02
N ARG A 60 -14.79 0.18 4.44
CA ARG A 60 -16.13 0.78 4.34
C ARG A 60 -16.67 0.81 2.93
N LYS A 61 -15.82 1.08 1.94
CA LYS A 61 -16.21 1.10 0.53
C LYS A 61 -16.71 -0.26 0.04
N VAL A 62 -16.11 -1.37 0.50
CA VAL A 62 -16.55 -2.73 0.15
C VAL A 62 -17.84 -3.08 0.89
N VAL A 63 -17.87 -2.88 2.22
CA VAL A 63 -19.05 -3.19 3.03
C VAL A 63 -20.28 -2.40 2.57
N ALA A 64 -20.14 -1.12 2.26
CA ALA A 64 -21.26 -0.30 1.76
C ALA A 64 -21.78 -0.78 0.38
N ARG A 65 -20.91 -1.30 -0.49
CA ARG A 65 -21.32 -1.90 -1.76
C ARG A 65 -22.08 -3.21 -1.55
N ASP A 66 -21.57 -4.06 -0.66
CA ASP A 66 -22.22 -5.35 -0.36
C ASP A 66 -23.59 -5.15 0.28
N LEU A 67 -23.76 -4.14 1.14
CA LEU A 67 -25.06 -3.80 1.74
C LEU A 67 -26.05 -3.29 0.70
N ARG A 68 -25.61 -2.49 -0.26
CA ARG A 68 -26.48 -2.00 -1.36
C ARG A 68 -26.91 -3.16 -2.27
N ALA A 69 -25.99 -4.00 -2.68
CA ALA A 69 -26.30 -5.16 -3.52
C ALA A 69 -27.32 -6.10 -2.84
N ARG A 70 -27.25 -6.25 -1.51
CA ARG A 70 -28.23 -7.02 -0.73
C ARG A 70 -29.58 -6.32 -0.63
N GLY A 71 -29.59 -5.00 -0.49
CA GLY A 71 -30.83 -4.21 -0.49
C GLY A 71 -31.56 -4.28 -1.83
N GLU A 72 -30.84 -4.19 -2.94
CA GLU A 72 -31.38 -4.31 -4.29
C GLU A 72 -31.93 -5.73 -4.56
N THR A 73 -31.20 -6.78 -4.12
CA THR A 73 -31.70 -8.18 -4.24
C THR A 73 -32.87 -8.47 -3.31
N ALA A 74 -32.94 -7.88 -2.11
CA ALA A 74 -34.07 -8.03 -1.22
C ALA A 74 -35.34 -7.38 -1.79
N VAL A 75 -35.24 -6.21 -2.44
CA VAL A 75 -36.35 -5.56 -3.13
C VAL A 75 -36.81 -6.36 -4.36
N ALA A 76 -35.90 -6.95 -5.12
CA ALA A 76 -36.22 -7.82 -6.25
C ALA A 76 -36.81 -9.18 -5.82
N SER A 77 -36.37 -9.73 -4.68
CA SER A 77 -36.84 -11.03 -4.15
C SER A 77 -38.21 -10.98 -3.46
N THR A 78 -38.73 -9.81 -3.11
CA THR A 78 -40.15 -9.67 -2.63
C THR A 78 -41.14 -9.96 -3.73
N ALA A 79 -40.73 -10.04 -5.00
CA ALA A 79 -41.58 -10.44 -6.12
C ALA A 79 -41.59 -11.98 -6.34
N ASP A 80 -40.53 -12.72 -5.85
CA ASP A 80 -40.34 -14.16 -6.10
C ASP A 80 -40.00 -15.00 -4.84
N ALA A 81 -40.40 -14.60 -3.64
CA ALA A 81 -40.02 -15.26 -2.40
C ALA A 81 -40.92 -16.46 -2.06
N ALA A 82 -40.63 -17.60 -2.65
CA ALA A 82 -40.88 -18.90 -2.02
C ALA A 82 -39.64 -19.77 -2.23
N PHE A 83 -39.13 -20.31 -1.11
CA PHE A 83 -38.03 -21.30 -1.04
C PHE A 83 -36.59 -20.78 -1.08
N THR A 84 -36.00 -20.45 0.09
CA THR A 84 -34.73 -21.03 0.59
C THR A 84 -34.49 -20.57 2.04
N ASN A 85 -34.73 -21.45 3.00
CA ASN A 85 -34.33 -21.32 4.41
C ASN A 85 -32.83 -21.59 4.57
N GLU A 86 -31.98 -20.58 4.47
CA GLU A 86 -30.61 -20.65 5.00
C GLU A 86 -30.46 -19.70 6.19
N PRO A 87 -29.89 -20.14 7.33
CA PRO A 87 -29.86 -19.36 8.54
C PRO A 87 -28.94 -18.13 8.40
N VAL A 88 -29.53 -16.96 8.49
CA VAL A 88 -28.90 -15.64 8.41
C VAL A 88 -27.76 -15.45 9.43
N ALA A 89 -27.79 -16.14 10.56
CA ALA A 89 -26.80 -16.03 11.64
C ALA A 89 -25.38 -16.50 11.26
N ARG A 90 -25.24 -17.55 10.42
CA ARG A 90 -23.93 -18.08 10.01
C ARG A 90 -23.18 -17.17 9.02
N ARG A 91 -23.88 -16.33 8.29
CA ARG A 91 -23.27 -15.41 7.30
C ARG A 91 -22.62 -14.18 7.95
N SER A 92 -23.10 -13.76 9.12
CA SER A 92 -22.60 -12.57 9.84
C SER A 92 -21.23 -12.79 10.49
N THR A 93 -21.00 -13.91 11.13
CA THR A 93 -19.77 -14.18 11.90
C THR A 93 -18.52 -14.33 11.03
N ALA A 94 -18.62 -15.02 9.88
CA ALA A 94 -17.50 -15.15 8.96
C ALA A 94 -17.09 -13.81 8.32
N THR A 95 -18.04 -12.91 8.10
CA THR A 95 -17.80 -11.56 7.59
C THR A 95 -17.10 -10.69 8.64
N SER A 96 -17.45 -10.81 9.92
CA SER A 96 -16.84 -10.06 11.02
C SER A 96 -15.38 -10.49 11.25
N ALA A 97 -15.09 -11.78 11.31
CA ALA A 97 -13.73 -12.31 11.49
C ALA A 97 -12.81 -11.91 10.32
N ARG A 98 -13.28 -12.00 9.07
CA ARG A 98 -12.51 -11.57 7.90
C ARG A 98 -12.29 -10.05 7.87
N SER A 99 -13.27 -9.27 8.31
CA SER A 99 -13.13 -7.81 8.46
C SER A 99 -12.09 -7.45 9.50
N PHE A 100 -12.09 -8.11 10.65
CA PHE A 100 -11.07 -7.96 11.66
C PHE A 100 -9.67 -8.32 11.13
N ALA A 101 -9.54 -9.49 10.50
CA ALA A 101 -8.29 -9.94 9.88
C ALA A 101 -7.78 -8.94 8.82
N TYR A 102 -8.68 -8.41 7.99
CA TYR A 102 -8.33 -7.39 7.04
C TYR A 102 -7.82 -6.12 7.70
N LEU A 103 -8.51 -5.61 8.71
CA LEU A 103 -8.19 -4.32 9.35
C LEU A 103 -6.87 -4.38 10.15
N PHE A 104 -6.62 -5.48 10.86
CA PHE A 104 -5.54 -5.55 11.85
C PHE A 104 -4.40 -6.50 11.49
N LEU A 105 -4.64 -7.54 10.69
CA LEU A 105 -3.68 -8.61 10.44
C LEU A 105 -3.19 -8.69 8.98
N TRP A 106 -3.60 -7.77 8.12
CA TRP A 106 -3.17 -7.73 6.73
C TRP A 106 -2.72 -6.32 6.32
N PRO A 107 -1.48 -6.10 5.86
CA PRO A 107 -1.00 -4.79 5.46
C PRO A 107 -1.49 -4.31 4.09
N GLY A 108 -2.02 -5.20 3.23
CA GLY A 108 -2.52 -4.82 1.91
C GLY A 108 -3.84 -4.03 1.97
N MET A 109 -4.09 -3.19 0.98
CA MET A 109 -5.21 -2.25 0.95
C MET A 109 -6.36 -2.68 0.01
N ASN A 110 -6.28 -3.87 -0.58
CA ASN A 110 -7.34 -4.40 -1.44
C ASN A 110 -8.37 -5.18 -0.62
N ALA A 111 -9.30 -4.45 0.00
CA ALA A 111 -10.37 -5.03 0.82
C ALA A 111 -11.27 -5.99 -0.01
N ARG A 112 -11.54 -5.66 -1.27
CA ARG A 112 -12.41 -6.48 -2.13
C ARG A 112 -11.82 -7.88 -2.35
N ALA A 113 -10.53 -7.99 -2.66
CA ALA A 113 -9.87 -9.28 -2.86
C ALA A 113 -9.80 -10.09 -1.56
N PHE A 114 -9.49 -9.44 -0.45
CA PHE A 114 -9.34 -10.10 0.85
C PHE A 114 -10.68 -10.57 1.44
N LEU A 115 -11.76 -9.81 1.28
CA LEU A 115 -13.08 -10.10 1.85
C LEU A 115 -13.95 -10.99 0.95
N ALA A 116 -13.56 -11.22 -0.31
CA ALA A 116 -14.30 -12.07 -1.23
C ALA A 116 -14.47 -13.49 -0.70
N LYS A 117 -15.69 -14.04 -0.76
CA LYS A 117 -16.02 -15.40 -0.24
C LYS A 117 -15.31 -16.51 -1.00
N ASP A 118 -15.09 -16.35 -2.29
CA ASP A 118 -14.54 -17.34 -3.19
C ASP A 118 -13.20 -16.90 -3.78
N GLY A 119 -12.14 -17.01 -3.00
CA GLY A 119 -10.78 -16.70 -3.46
C GLY A 119 -10.33 -17.54 -4.68
N ALA A 120 -10.93 -18.70 -4.91
CA ALA A 120 -10.71 -19.55 -6.08
C ALA A 120 -11.39 -18.97 -7.35
N GLN A 121 -12.64 -18.52 -7.26
CA GLN A 121 -13.38 -17.95 -8.40
C GLN A 121 -12.82 -16.60 -8.85
N SER A 122 -12.34 -15.76 -7.91
CA SER A 122 -11.66 -14.51 -8.24
C SER A 122 -10.33 -14.74 -8.97
N ARG A 123 -9.63 -15.84 -8.67
CA ARG A 123 -8.41 -16.26 -9.40
C ARG A 123 -8.74 -16.74 -10.80
N VAL A 124 -9.80 -17.51 -10.98
CA VAL A 124 -10.24 -18.02 -12.30
C VAL A 124 -10.71 -16.87 -13.19
N ALA A 125 -11.48 -15.91 -12.67
CA ALA A 125 -11.94 -14.75 -13.44
C ALA A 125 -10.80 -13.82 -13.90
N ARG A 126 -9.74 -13.64 -13.09
CA ARG A 126 -8.52 -12.93 -13.52
C ARG A 126 -7.71 -13.72 -14.53
N ALA A 127 -7.72 -15.02 -14.45
CA ALA A 127 -7.02 -15.92 -15.35
C ALA A 127 -7.61 -15.91 -16.77
N THR A 128 -8.92 -15.70 -16.90
CA THR A 128 -9.61 -15.59 -18.20
C THR A 128 -9.40 -14.26 -18.88
N CYS A 129 -9.20 -13.16 -18.13
CA CYS A 129 -8.96 -11.84 -18.71
C CYS A 129 -7.52 -11.57 -19.19
N CYS A 130 -6.51 -12.36 -18.73
CA CYS A 130 -5.11 -12.18 -19.09
C CYS A 130 -4.39 -13.52 -19.23
N PRO A 131 -4.51 -14.22 -20.38
CA PRO A 131 -3.95 -15.58 -20.56
C PRO A 131 -2.43 -15.67 -20.42
N GLY A 132 -1.69 -14.59 -20.67
CA GLY A 132 -0.21 -14.56 -20.61
C GLY A 132 0.39 -14.38 -19.20
N ALA A 133 -0.42 -14.09 -18.17
CA ALA A 133 0.09 -13.87 -16.81
C ALA A 133 0.22 -15.15 -15.97
N ARG A 134 -0.21 -16.28 -16.50
CA ARG A 134 -0.30 -17.56 -15.77
C ARG A 134 1.02 -18.28 -15.54
N SER A 135 2.00 -18.15 -16.41
CA SER A 135 3.10 -19.11 -16.47
C SER A 135 4.20 -18.96 -15.42
N ALA A 136 4.38 -17.77 -14.85
CA ALA A 136 5.50 -17.53 -13.92
C ALA A 136 5.16 -17.69 -12.42
N GLN A 137 3.90 -17.60 -12.03
CA GLN A 137 3.50 -17.61 -10.60
C GLN A 137 3.00 -18.98 -10.13
N GLU A 138 2.61 -19.87 -11.07
CA GLU A 138 2.20 -21.25 -10.75
C GLU A 138 3.39 -22.20 -10.61
N ALA A 139 4.56 -21.84 -11.10
CA ALA A 139 5.73 -22.72 -11.18
C ALA A 139 6.59 -22.76 -9.89
N THR A 140 6.36 -21.87 -8.90
CA THR A 140 7.15 -21.90 -7.67
C THR A 140 6.49 -22.81 -6.65
N PRO A 141 7.12 -23.91 -6.21
CA PRO A 141 6.61 -24.75 -5.14
C PRO A 141 6.29 -23.90 -3.91
N LYS A 142 5.15 -24.14 -3.26
CA LYS A 142 4.72 -23.36 -2.08
C LYS A 142 5.80 -23.32 -0.99
N ALA A 143 6.50 -24.43 -0.76
CA ALA A 143 7.62 -24.53 0.18
C ALA A 143 8.78 -23.56 -0.17
N LEU A 144 9.15 -23.44 -1.43
CA LEU A 144 10.21 -22.56 -1.88
C LEU A 144 9.82 -21.07 -1.68
N ALA A 145 8.56 -20.71 -1.88
CA ALA A 145 8.10 -19.35 -1.62
C ALA A 145 8.22 -18.96 -0.13
N TRP A 146 7.88 -19.89 0.77
CA TRP A 146 8.07 -19.73 2.21
C TRP A 146 9.56 -19.61 2.58
N LEU A 147 10.39 -20.46 2.02
CA LEU A 147 11.83 -20.42 2.24
C LEU A 147 12.42 -19.07 1.81
N TRP A 148 12.09 -18.58 0.61
CA TRP A 148 12.52 -17.26 0.14
C TRP A 148 12.06 -16.11 1.01
N ALA A 149 10.83 -16.16 1.53
CA ALA A 149 10.31 -15.14 2.44
C ALA A 149 11.05 -15.17 3.79
N LEU A 150 11.30 -16.34 4.35
CA LEU A 150 12.10 -16.54 5.57
C LEU A 150 13.54 -16.05 5.38
N THR A 151 14.20 -16.45 4.30
CA THR A 151 15.58 -16.01 3.99
C THR A 151 15.68 -14.48 3.94
N LYS A 152 14.72 -13.80 3.30
CA LYS A 152 14.70 -12.33 3.26
C LYS A 152 14.49 -11.72 4.64
N THR A 153 13.63 -12.33 5.47
CA THR A 153 13.40 -11.87 6.85
C THR A 153 14.68 -11.99 7.67
N LEU A 154 15.34 -13.15 7.62
CA LEU A 154 16.59 -13.41 8.34
C LEU A 154 17.73 -12.51 7.84
N LEU A 155 17.86 -12.35 6.51
CA LEU A 155 18.84 -11.45 5.93
C LEU A 155 18.63 -10.00 6.43
N GLY A 156 17.39 -9.52 6.41
CA GLY A 156 17.04 -8.19 6.94
C GLY A 156 17.37 -8.07 8.44
N ALA A 157 17.07 -9.09 9.22
CA ALA A 157 17.41 -9.14 10.65
C ALA A 157 18.94 -9.13 10.86
N THR A 158 19.71 -9.88 10.09
CA THR A 158 21.19 -9.86 10.13
C THR A 158 21.75 -8.47 9.82
N PHE A 159 21.21 -7.80 8.78
CA PHE A 159 21.63 -6.42 8.49
C PHE A 159 21.31 -5.48 9.65
N LEU A 160 20.15 -5.60 10.27
CA LEU A 160 19.69 -4.72 11.33
C LEU A 160 20.42 -4.96 12.65
N TRP A 161 20.52 -6.20 13.13
CA TRP A 161 21.08 -6.53 14.46
C TRP A 161 22.55 -6.90 14.48
N CYS A 162 23.16 -7.27 13.34
CA CYS A 162 24.55 -7.64 13.28
C CYS A 162 25.38 -6.63 12.48
N ILE A 163 25.07 -6.40 11.20
CA ILE A 163 25.93 -5.61 10.31
C ILE A 163 25.87 -4.11 10.67
N ALA A 164 24.71 -3.58 11.04
CA ALA A 164 24.59 -2.17 11.43
C ALA A 164 25.46 -1.87 12.67
N ARG A 165 25.55 -2.79 13.64
CA ARG A 165 26.42 -2.65 14.82
C ARG A 165 27.90 -2.58 14.47
N LEU A 166 28.34 -3.36 13.48
CA LEU A 166 29.73 -3.35 13.04
C LEU A 166 30.13 -2.02 12.39
N ALA A 167 29.17 -1.27 11.86
CA ALA A 167 29.39 0.07 11.31
C ALA A 167 29.43 1.18 12.38
N GLY A 168 29.26 0.84 13.67
CA GLY A 168 29.28 1.80 14.79
C GLY A 168 27.95 2.50 15.02
N HIS A 169 27.99 3.75 15.54
CA HIS A 169 26.78 4.47 15.93
C HIS A 169 26.45 5.69 15.01
N GLY A 170 27.12 5.78 13.88
CA GLY A 170 27.00 6.92 12.97
C GLY A 170 25.91 6.76 11.92
N LEU A 171 25.88 7.71 10.99
CA LEU A 171 24.94 7.76 9.88
C LEU A 171 24.96 6.47 9.03
N LEU A 172 26.13 5.88 8.83
CA LEU A 172 26.29 4.63 8.07
C LEU A 172 25.56 3.46 8.74
N ALA A 173 25.69 3.31 10.07
CA ALA A 173 24.95 2.31 10.84
C ALA A 173 23.43 2.51 10.69
N GLY A 174 22.97 3.75 10.78
CA GLY A 174 21.57 4.09 10.55
C GLY A 174 21.07 3.68 9.17
N TRP A 175 21.83 3.93 8.10
CA TRP A 175 21.49 3.51 6.74
C TRP A 175 21.47 1.99 6.57
N ILE A 176 22.46 1.28 7.10
CA ILE A 176 22.50 -0.19 7.07
C ILE A 176 21.32 -0.77 7.83
N GLY A 177 21.01 -0.22 9.03
CA GLY A 177 19.85 -0.61 9.82
C GLY A 177 18.53 -0.38 9.06
N MET A 178 18.37 0.74 8.35
CA MET A 178 17.20 1.02 7.52
C MET A 178 17.05 0.04 6.37
N ILE A 179 18.14 -0.30 5.67
CA ILE A 179 18.13 -1.32 4.62
C ILE A 179 17.67 -2.65 5.20
N GLY A 180 18.25 -3.07 6.33
CA GLY A 180 17.85 -4.29 7.04
C GLY A 180 16.38 -4.28 7.44
N PHE A 181 15.91 -3.18 8.00
CA PHE A 181 14.52 -3.00 8.42
C PHE A 181 13.54 -3.08 7.25
N ILE A 182 13.85 -2.44 6.11
CA ILE A 182 13.03 -2.51 4.90
C ILE A 182 13.01 -3.94 4.35
N PHE A 183 14.16 -4.61 4.30
CA PHE A 183 14.24 -6.00 3.85
C PHE A 183 13.40 -6.92 4.72
N MET A 184 13.58 -6.86 6.03
CA MET A 184 12.85 -7.66 6.99
C MET A 184 11.34 -7.43 6.89
N LEU A 185 10.89 -6.17 6.92
CA LEU A 185 9.48 -5.83 6.96
C LEU A 185 8.79 -6.02 5.60
N HIS A 186 9.30 -5.36 4.55
CA HIS A 186 8.59 -5.28 3.27
C HIS A 186 8.80 -6.52 2.40
N PHE A 187 10.01 -7.07 2.38
CA PHE A 187 10.32 -8.23 1.52
C PHE A 187 10.20 -9.57 2.26
N GLY A 188 10.33 -9.56 3.60
CA GLY A 188 10.21 -10.73 4.46
C GLY A 188 8.81 -10.87 5.05
N LEU A 189 8.52 -10.14 6.13
CA LEU A 189 7.29 -10.29 6.92
C LEU A 189 6.00 -10.11 6.10
N PHE A 190 5.93 -9.12 5.22
CA PHE A 190 4.75 -8.93 4.38
C PHE A 190 4.57 -10.07 3.36
N ALA A 191 5.67 -10.68 2.90
CA ALA A 191 5.58 -11.87 2.05
C ALA A 191 5.09 -13.09 2.84
N LEU A 192 5.58 -13.30 4.06
CA LEU A 192 5.10 -14.35 4.98
C LEU A 192 3.62 -14.21 5.28
N LEU A 193 3.14 -13.01 5.59
CA LEU A 193 1.72 -12.72 5.80
C LEU A 193 0.89 -12.98 4.54
N SER A 194 1.41 -12.63 3.36
CA SER A 194 0.77 -12.93 2.09
C SER A 194 0.59 -14.44 1.90
N LEU A 195 1.65 -15.22 2.11
CA LEU A 195 1.62 -16.68 2.01
C LEU A 195 0.70 -17.31 3.04
N PHE A 196 0.71 -16.81 4.28
CA PHE A 196 -0.18 -17.26 5.33
C PHE A 196 -1.66 -17.10 4.94
N TRP A 197 -2.07 -15.92 4.47
CA TRP A 197 -3.46 -15.70 4.06
C TRP A 197 -3.83 -16.48 2.79
N GLN A 198 -2.89 -16.64 1.85
CA GLN A 198 -3.10 -17.48 0.68
C GLN A 198 -3.28 -18.96 1.04
N SER A 199 -2.56 -19.47 2.04
CA SER A 199 -2.75 -20.85 2.53
C SER A 199 -4.12 -21.07 3.17
N ARG A 200 -4.78 -19.98 3.65
CA ARG A 200 -6.16 -19.98 4.16
C ARG A 200 -7.21 -19.72 3.07
N GLY A 201 -6.82 -19.74 1.78
CA GLY A 201 -7.73 -19.52 0.66
C GLY A 201 -8.11 -18.06 0.42
N ILE A 202 -7.46 -17.10 1.08
CA ILE A 202 -7.72 -15.66 0.92
C ILE A 202 -6.84 -15.09 -0.21
N ASP A 203 -7.41 -14.27 -1.09
CA ASP A 203 -6.66 -13.58 -2.16
C ASP A 203 -5.86 -12.40 -1.60
N ALA A 204 -4.77 -12.71 -0.91
CA ALA A 204 -3.82 -11.76 -0.33
C ALA A 204 -2.55 -11.71 -1.21
N ALA A 205 -2.60 -10.95 -2.31
CA ALA A 205 -1.46 -10.84 -3.23
C ALA A 205 -0.24 -10.17 -2.57
N PRO A 206 1.01 -10.60 -2.89
CA PRO A 206 2.22 -9.98 -2.38
C PRO A 206 2.28 -8.49 -2.67
N LEU A 207 2.65 -7.70 -1.65
CA LEU A 207 2.75 -6.24 -1.78
C LEU A 207 3.99 -5.81 -2.58
N MET A 208 5.08 -6.57 -2.47
CA MET A 208 6.32 -6.36 -3.21
C MET A 208 6.53 -7.48 -4.23
N LYS A 209 6.73 -7.12 -5.50
CA LYS A 209 6.90 -8.07 -6.61
C LYS A 209 8.27 -7.94 -7.25
N CYS A 210 9.34 -8.25 -6.49
CA CYS A 210 10.72 -8.17 -6.95
C CYS A 210 11.05 -6.82 -7.65
N PRO A 211 11.08 -5.68 -6.92
CA PRO A 211 11.28 -4.35 -7.52
C PRO A 211 12.59 -4.21 -8.31
N ILE A 212 13.65 -4.93 -7.90
CA ILE A 212 14.94 -4.94 -8.58
C ILE A 212 14.86 -5.50 -10.02
N ALA A 213 13.84 -6.31 -10.31
CA ALA A 213 13.60 -6.85 -11.64
C ALA A 213 12.73 -5.92 -12.52
N ALA A 214 12.51 -4.68 -12.10
CA ALA A 214 11.78 -3.71 -12.90
C ALA A 214 12.55 -3.38 -14.19
N ASN A 215 11.86 -3.42 -15.31
CA ASN A 215 12.45 -3.12 -16.61
C ASN A 215 12.24 -1.64 -17.02
N SER A 216 11.49 -0.89 -16.20
CA SER A 216 11.20 0.53 -16.42
C SER A 216 10.71 1.16 -15.11
N LEU A 217 10.73 2.48 -15.03
CA LEU A 217 10.19 3.22 -13.88
C LEU A 217 8.67 3.01 -13.73
N HIS A 218 7.97 2.92 -14.86
CA HIS A 218 6.55 2.58 -14.88
C HIS A 218 6.28 1.15 -14.33
N ASP A 219 7.12 0.17 -14.66
CA ASP A 219 7.00 -1.19 -14.14
C ASP A 219 7.30 -1.21 -12.63
N PHE A 220 8.30 -0.43 -12.17
CA PHE A 220 8.65 -0.30 -10.75
C PHE A 220 7.46 0.22 -9.93
N TRP A 221 6.99 1.43 -10.18
CA TRP A 221 5.92 2.08 -9.42
C TRP A 221 4.53 1.49 -9.70
N GLY A 222 4.27 1.07 -10.95
CA GLY A 222 2.95 0.60 -11.39
C GLY A 222 2.65 -0.85 -11.05
N ARG A 223 3.67 -1.71 -10.84
CA ARG A 223 3.44 -3.16 -10.70
C ARG A 223 4.20 -3.82 -9.56
N ARG A 224 5.39 -3.32 -9.19
CA ARG A 224 6.34 -4.06 -8.34
C ARG A 224 6.46 -3.51 -6.95
N TRP A 225 6.46 -2.20 -6.79
CA TRP A 225 6.62 -1.55 -5.50
C TRP A 225 5.26 -1.30 -4.85
N ASN A 226 5.08 -1.78 -3.62
CA ASN A 226 3.95 -1.53 -2.72
C ASN A 226 2.58 -1.50 -3.41
N ALA A 227 2.16 -2.64 -3.96
CA ALA A 227 0.89 -2.78 -4.68
C ALA A 227 -0.33 -2.33 -3.86
N GLY A 228 -0.29 -2.49 -2.53
CA GLY A 228 -1.38 -2.06 -1.65
C GLY A 228 -1.55 -0.54 -1.65
N PHE A 229 -0.48 0.20 -1.42
CA PHE A 229 -0.51 1.66 -1.42
C PHE A 229 -0.82 2.22 -2.82
N ARG A 230 -0.24 1.62 -3.86
CA ARG A 230 -0.54 1.97 -5.25
C ARG A 230 -2.04 1.96 -5.53
N ASP A 231 -2.77 0.90 -5.13
CA ASP A 231 -4.19 0.76 -5.42
C ASP A 231 -5.03 1.88 -4.77
N ILE A 232 -4.66 2.32 -3.57
CA ILE A 232 -5.27 3.48 -2.90
C ILE A 232 -4.96 4.77 -3.65
N VAL A 233 -3.70 5.02 -3.94
CA VAL A 233 -3.24 6.24 -4.61
C VAL A 233 -3.92 6.38 -5.96
N PHE A 234 -4.02 5.29 -6.73
CA PHE A 234 -4.76 5.31 -8.00
C PHE A 234 -6.24 5.64 -7.80
N THR A 235 -6.88 5.05 -6.80
CA THR A 235 -8.33 5.22 -6.60
C THR A 235 -8.70 6.58 -6.02
N LEU A 236 -7.91 7.09 -5.07
CA LEU A 236 -8.21 8.35 -4.36
C LEU A 236 -7.73 9.58 -5.12
N PHE A 237 -6.59 9.49 -5.78
CA PHE A 237 -5.92 10.67 -6.33
C PHE A 237 -5.79 10.60 -7.85
N PHE A 238 -5.17 9.55 -8.39
CA PHE A 238 -4.88 9.52 -9.82
C PHE A 238 -6.14 9.58 -10.71
N PHE A 239 -7.12 8.70 -10.49
CA PHE A 239 -8.30 8.67 -11.36
C PHE A 239 -9.15 9.93 -11.30
N PRO A 240 -9.45 10.53 -10.13
CA PRO A 240 -10.16 11.81 -10.07
C PRO A 240 -9.40 12.94 -10.75
N LEU A 241 -8.09 13.04 -10.53
CA LEU A 241 -7.24 14.06 -11.15
C LEU A 241 -7.10 13.84 -12.66
N ALA A 242 -6.98 12.59 -13.12
CA ALA A 242 -6.85 12.28 -14.54
C ALA A 242 -8.10 12.64 -15.35
N ARG A 243 -9.28 12.50 -14.75
CA ARG A 243 -10.55 12.94 -15.37
C ARG A 243 -10.63 14.46 -15.54
N ARG A 244 -10.00 15.21 -14.63
CA ARG A 244 -10.10 16.68 -14.62
C ARG A 244 -8.94 17.35 -15.35
N PHE A 245 -7.72 16.85 -15.22
CA PHE A 245 -6.48 17.51 -15.67
C PHE A 245 -5.67 16.67 -16.67
N GLY A 246 -6.20 15.49 -17.05
CA GLY A 246 -5.49 14.56 -17.93
C GLY A 246 -4.44 13.72 -17.20
N THR A 247 -4.01 12.64 -17.86
CA THR A 247 -3.18 11.58 -17.24
C THR A 247 -1.76 12.03 -16.85
N ARG A 248 -1.19 13.02 -17.55
CA ARG A 248 0.17 13.53 -17.26
C ARG A 248 0.18 14.35 -15.98
N ALA A 249 -0.69 15.37 -15.91
CA ALA A 249 -0.82 16.21 -14.72
C ALA A 249 -1.24 15.40 -13.49
N ALA A 250 -2.17 14.47 -13.67
CA ALA A 250 -2.58 13.55 -12.60
C ALA A 250 -1.44 12.69 -12.07
N ALA A 251 -0.59 12.15 -12.93
CA ALA A 251 0.55 11.37 -12.51
C ALA A 251 1.53 12.22 -11.68
N LEU A 252 1.92 13.39 -12.16
CA LEU A 252 2.82 14.30 -11.44
C LEU A 252 2.22 14.73 -10.09
N ALA A 253 0.96 15.18 -10.08
CA ALA A 253 0.26 15.57 -8.86
C ALA A 253 0.16 14.41 -7.85
N THR A 254 -0.01 13.18 -8.33
CA THR A 254 -0.05 11.99 -7.49
C THR A 254 1.30 11.71 -6.83
N PHE A 255 2.40 11.89 -7.55
CA PHE A 255 3.74 11.77 -6.97
C PHE A 255 4.02 12.89 -5.95
N VAL A 256 3.69 14.14 -6.26
CA VAL A 256 3.83 15.26 -5.32
C VAL A 256 3.02 15.00 -4.05
N LEU A 257 1.79 14.52 -4.16
CA LEU A 257 0.96 14.18 -3.01
C LEU A 257 1.55 13.01 -2.20
N SER A 258 2.14 12.02 -2.87
CA SER A 258 2.89 10.96 -2.18
C SER A 258 4.08 11.54 -1.42
N GLY A 259 4.77 12.52 -1.97
CA GLY A 259 5.83 13.27 -1.29
C GLY A 259 5.32 13.97 -0.03
N LEU A 260 4.20 14.68 -0.11
CA LEU A 260 3.60 15.36 1.05
C LEU A 260 3.20 14.38 2.17
N ILE A 261 2.70 13.19 1.82
CA ILE A 261 2.42 12.13 2.80
C ILE A 261 3.72 11.66 3.47
N HIS A 262 4.82 11.54 2.71
CA HIS A 262 6.12 11.19 3.28
C HIS A 262 6.71 12.31 4.14
N GLU A 263 6.46 13.59 3.83
CA GLU A 263 6.80 14.70 4.73
C GLU A 263 6.21 14.49 6.14
N LEU A 264 4.92 14.16 6.20
CA LEU A 264 4.24 13.94 7.48
C LEU A 264 4.87 12.81 8.31
N VAL A 265 5.37 11.76 7.65
CA VAL A 265 5.91 10.57 8.33
C VAL A 265 7.42 10.68 8.57
N ILE A 266 8.15 11.44 7.77
CA ILE A 266 9.61 11.48 7.78
C ILE A 266 10.12 12.80 8.38
N THR A 267 9.80 13.95 7.76
CA THR A 267 10.42 15.22 8.11
C THR A 267 9.75 15.89 9.29
N VAL A 268 8.44 15.75 9.47
CA VAL A 268 7.73 16.25 10.65
C VAL A 268 8.25 15.61 11.94
N PRO A 269 8.37 14.26 12.06
CA PRO A 269 9.00 13.64 13.23
C PRO A 269 10.48 13.99 13.42
N ALA A 270 11.21 14.15 12.32
CA ALA A 270 12.64 14.50 12.36
C ALA A 270 12.90 15.98 12.77
N GLY A 271 11.90 16.84 12.62
CA GLY A 271 12.05 18.27 12.84
C GLY A 271 13.04 18.94 11.88
N GLY A 272 13.09 18.46 10.61
CA GLY A 272 13.99 19.00 9.59
C GLY A 272 14.02 18.19 8.31
N GLY A 273 14.68 18.73 7.28
CA GLY A 273 14.74 18.11 5.94
C GLY A 273 13.48 18.32 5.11
N TYR A 274 12.67 19.32 5.49
CA TYR A 274 11.41 19.64 4.82
C TYR A 274 11.60 19.90 3.33
N GLY A 275 10.64 19.42 2.52
CA GLY A 275 10.66 19.53 1.07
C GLY A 275 11.46 18.43 0.36
N LEU A 276 12.38 17.75 1.06
CA LEU A 276 13.23 16.74 0.44
C LEU A 276 12.47 15.47 0.01
N PRO A 277 11.61 14.86 0.83
CA PRO A 277 10.75 13.75 0.37
C PRO A 277 9.83 14.16 -0.78
N THR A 278 9.28 15.37 -0.75
CA THR A 278 8.45 15.89 -1.85
C THR A 278 9.28 16.05 -3.12
N LEU A 279 10.51 16.56 -3.03
CA LEU A 279 11.45 16.63 -4.15
C LEU A 279 11.76 15.24 -4.71
N TYR A 280 12.04 14.25 -3.85
CA TYR A 280 12.26 12.87 -4.27
C TYR A 280 11.11 12.37 -5.14
N PHE A 281 9.87 12.48 -4.67
CA PHE A 281 8.71 12.03 -5.42
C PHE A 281 8.44 12.87 -6.68
N ALA A 282 8.69 14.16 -6.65
CA ALA A 282 8.62 15.00 -7.85
C ALA A 282 9.60 14.52 -8.94
N LEU A 283 10.83 14.17 -8.54
CA LEU A 283 11.82 13.58 -9.46
C LEU A 283 11.36 12.22 -10.03
N GLN A 284 10.68 11.37 -9.22
CA GLN A 284 10.08 10.14 -9.74
C GLN A 284 9.00 10.44 -10.80
N GLY A 285 8.14 11.42 -10.53
CA GLY A 285 7.13 11.87 -11.48
C GLY A 285 7.72 12.41 -12.79
N LEU A 286 8.75 13.23 -12.70
CA LEU A 286 9.50 13.74 -13.86
C LEU A 286 10.19 12.62 -14.64
N GLY A 287 10.85 11.69 -13.94
CA GLY A 287 11.45 10.49 -14.54
C GLY A 287 10.43 9.68 -15.33
N LEU A 288 9.22 9.50 -14.78
CA LEU A 288 8.13 8.84 -15.51
C LEU A 288 7.66 9.61 -16.75
N MET A 289 7.66 10.96 -16.71
CA MET A 289 7.34 11.78 -17.88
C MET A 289 8.42 11.61 -18.98
N ILE A 290 9.69 11.63 -18.60
CA ILE A 290 10.83 11.41 -19.51
C ILE A 290 10.73 10.00 -20.13
N GLU A 291 10.47 8.96 -19.33
CA GLU A 291 10.29 7.61 -19.83
C GLU A 291 9.16 7.54 -20.88
N ARG A 292 8.01 8.16 -20.61
CA ARG A 292 6.86 8.16 -21.53
C ARG A 292 7.12 8.92 -22.84
N THR A 293 7.82 10.04 -22.79
CA THR A 293 8.17 10.78 -24.01
C THR A 293 9.14 10.01 -24.88
N ARG A 294 10.15 9.37 -24.28
CA ARG A 294 11.13 8.56 -24.99
C ARG A 294 10.57 7.24 -25.52
N HIS A 295 9.59 6.66 -24.85
CA HIS A 295 8.87 5.49 -25.39
C HIS A 295 8.13 5.81 -26.69
N ARG A 296 7.56 7.02 -26.82
CA ARG A 296 6.94 7.49 -28.07
C ARG A 296 7.94 7.73 -29.17
N ALA A 297 9.15 8.15 -28.84
CA ALA A 297 10.24 8.38 -29.79
C ALA A 297 11.01 7.11 -30.17
N ALA A 298 10.50 5.90 -29.88
CA ALA A 298 11.13 4.59 -30.10
C ALA A 298 12.56 4.47 -29.53
N CYS A 299 12.90 5.28 -28.52
CA CYS A 299 14.22 5.27 -27.90
C CYS A 299 14.39 4.07 -26.95
N SER A 300 15.57 3.42 -26.98
CA SER A 300 15.88 2.19 -26.24
C SER A 300 15.85 2.28 -24.70
N LEU A 301 15.75 3.50 -24.12
CA LEU A 301 15.73 3.74 -22.67
C LEU A 301 14.48 3.20 -21.94
N THR A 302 13.51 2.63 -22.67
CA THR A 302 12.24 2.17 -22.08
C THR A 302 12.10 0.65 -22.05
N ARG A 303 13.06 -0.08 -22.62
CA ARG A 303 13.03 -1.54 -22.72
C ARG A 303 14.39 -2.17 -22.44
N GLY A 304 14.37 -3.37 -21.87
CA GLY A 304 15.56 -4.15 -21.62
C GLY A 304 16.49 -3.52 -20.59
N TRP A 305 17.78 -3.70 -20.79
CA TRP A 305 18.83 -3.22 -19.90
C TRP A 305 18.86 -1.69 -19.68
N PRO A 306 18.77 -0.85 -20.72
CA PRO A 306 18.79 0.61 -20.51
C PRO A 306 17.61 1.11 -19.68
N GLY A 307 16.41 0.57 -19.90
CA GLY A 307 15.23 0.90 -19.10
C GLY A 307 15.38 0.51 -17.63
N ARG A 308 16.01 -0.63 -17.36
CA ARG A 308 16.32 -1.07 -16.00
C ARG A 308 17.31 -0.13 -15.32
N VAL A 309 18.41 0.21 -15.98
CA VAL A 309 19.41 1.14 -15.43
C VAL A 309 18.79 2.50 -15.14
N PHE A 310 18.00 3.03 -16.07
CA PHE A 310 17.28 4.29 -15.86
C PHE A 310 16.36 4.23 -14.65
N ALA A 311 15.54 3.17 -14.52
CA ALA A 311 14.63 3.01 -13.40
C ALA A 311 15.39 2.92 -12.07
N ILE A 312 16.44 2.10 -11.98
CA ILE A 312 17.28 1.99 -10.78
C ILE A 312 17.92 3.35 -10.46
N ALA A 313 18.52 4.03 -11.42
CA ALA A 313 19.17 5.32 -11.19
C ALA A 313 18.18 6.37 -10.65
N VAL A 314 17.01 6.52 -11.28
CA VAL A 314 16.00 7.50 -10.83
C VAL A 314 15.47 7.18 -9.43
N VAL A 315 15.35 5.90 -9.06
CA VAL A 315 14.88 5.50 -7.73
C VAL A 315 15.97 5.65 -6.68
N THR A 316 17.23 5.27 -6.98
CA THR A 316 18.26 5.16 -5.95
C THR A 316 19.11 6.41 -5.78
N MET A 317 19.44 7.15 -6.85
CA MET A 317 20.29 8.34 -6.74
C MET A 317 19.74 9.40 -5.76
N PRO A 318 18.44 9.78 -5.80
CA PRO A 318 17.91 10.77 -4.89
C PRO A 318 17.45 10.19 -3.55
N ILE A 319 17.84 8.96 -3.16
CA ILE A 319 17.32 8.28 -1.95
C ILE A 319 17.59 9.07 -0.67
N ALA A 320 18.69 9.82 -0.61
CA ALA A 320 19.00 10.71 0.51
C ALA A 320 18.03 11.89 0.64
N ALA A 321 17.33 12.25 -0.43
CA ALA A 321 16.23 13.21 -0.36
C ALA A 321 14.97 12.57 0.25
N LEU A 322 14.70 11.29 -0.04
CA LEU A 322 13.59 10.57 0.61
C LEU A 322 13.85 10.39 2.11
N PHE A 323 15.06 9.98 2.47
CA PHE A 323 15.47 9.77 3.85
C PHE A 323 16.63 10.71 4.23
N PRO A 324 16.34 11.98 4.57
CA PRO A 324 17.36 12.96 4.89
C PRO A 324 18.23 12.50 6.09
N PRO A 325 19.52 12.90 6.15
CA PRO A 325 20.38 12.56 7.29
C PRO A 325 19.78 12.90 8.66
N VAL A 326 19.03 14.00 8.75
CA VAL A 326 18.33 14.41 9.99
C VAL A 326 17.28 13.37 10.41
N PHE A 327 16.58 12.73 9.47
CA PHE A 327 15.65 11.65 9.77
C PHE A 327 16.38 10.41 10.27
N VAL A 328 17.45 10.02 9.61
CA VAL A 328 18.24 8.86 10.03
C VAL A 328 18.78 9.06 11.45
N THR A 329 19.34 10.24 11.76
CA THR A 329 19.97 10.50 13.06
C THR A 329 18.98 10.75 14.19
N ARG A 330 17.87 11.49 13.94
CA ARG A 330 16.93 11.86 15.00
C ARG A 330 15.76 10.91 15.19
N VAL A 331 15.49 10.05 14.20
CA VAL A 331 14.32 9.15 14.23
C VAL A 331 14.76 7.69 14.19
N MET A 332 15.53 7.29 13.16
CA MET A 332 15.82 5.88 12.94
C MET A 332 16.88 5.33 13.89
N ILE A 333 17.98 6.04 14.14
CA ILE A 333 19.01 5.60 15.09
C ILE A 333 18.43 5.46 16.50
N PRO A 334 17.71 6.44 17.09
CA PRO A 334 17.05 6.25 18.38
C PRO A 334 16.04 5.09 18.41
N PHE A 335 15.32 4.87 17.31
CA PHE A 335 14.44 3.70 17.20
C PHE A 335 15.22 2.38 17.22
N PHE A 336 16.33 2.29 16.49
CA PHE A 336 17.17 1.09 16.47
C PHE A 336 17.86 0.83 17.81
N GLN A 337 18.23 1.88 18.54
CA GLN A 337 18.71 1.77 19.92
C GLN A 337 17.62 1.23 20.87
N LEU A 338 16.37 1.72 20.75
CA LEU A 338 15.25 1.23 21.55
C LEU A 338 15.02 -0.28 21.39
N ILE A 339 15.14 -0.79 20.15
CA ILE A 339 14.95 -2.22 19.86
C ILE A 339 16.27 -3.04 19.99
N HIS A 340 17.28 -2.45 20.61
CA HIS A 340 18.59 -3.05 20.78
C HIS A 340 19.22 -3.56 19.47
N ALA A 341 19.06 -2.81 18.39
CA ALA A 341 19.68 -3.11 17.09
C ALA A 341 21.01 -2.34 16.90
N LEU A 342 21.17 -1.20 17.59
CA LEU A 342 22.40 -0.40 17.66
C LEU A 342 22.79 -0.14 19.12
#